data_bbd97bd168b573a2174c7ade6e2debf2
#
_entry.id   bbd97bd168b573a2174c7ade6e2debf2
#
_cell.length_a   1.000
_cell.length_b   1.000
_cell.length_c   1.000
_cell.angle_alpha   90.00
_cell.angle_beta   90.00
_cell.angle_gamma   90.00
#
_symmetry.space_group_name_H-M   'P 1'
#
loop_
_entity.id
_entity.type
_entity.pdbx_description
1 polymer ?
#
loop_
_entity_poly.entity_id
_entity_poly.type
_entity_poly.pdbx_seq_one_letter_code
_entity_poly.pdbx_strand_id
1 'polypeptide(L)'
;MAVFDWPASLVPKTVTIRPPRRTLGLSTSLTDFTQVVPSIRPPFTLTMQFDALEGLDVLAYRAVHASLEGRANMVRVPLFDVWYAATQAQIMGGTVTHSDGTAFSDGALYLTRDLSGVLVSGVQGARTITADFGSYGQLLQAGLYFGLGEHPYIATGVSWSGSVATIRCSPSLRRDYDTEPLRLRPTMIGRLPDDDNGALTLESLRYGTPSIEFTEAFDGPFS
;
A
#
# COMPACT_ATOMS: atom_id res chain seq x y z
N MET A 1 3.82 18.80 11.57
CA MET A 1 3.60 17.93 10.42
C MET A 1 2.59 16.88 10.85
N ALA A 2 1.42 16.86 10.24
CA ALA A 2 0.32 15.94 10.59
C ALA A 2 0.19 14.83 9.54
N VAL A 3 -0.39 13.68 9.95
CA VAL A 3 -0.78 12.61 9.06
C VAL A 3 -2.29 12.46 9.13
N PHE A 4 -2.95 12.60 8.00
CA PHE A 4 -4.39 12.44 7.87
C PHE A 4 -4.71 11.08 7.25
N ASP A 5 -5.89 10.54 7.53
CA ASP A 5 -6.36 9.34 6.88
C ASP A 5 -7.11 9.68 5.59
N TRP A 6 -6.90 8.88 4.55
CA TRP A 6 -7.67 9.03 3.31
C TRP A 6 -9.12 8.64 3.54
N PRO A 7 -10.11 9.46 3.12
CA PRO A 7 -11.52 9.16 3.31
C PRO A 7 -11.93 7.88 2.57
N ALA A 8 -12.64 7.00 3.26
CA ALA A 8 -13.10 5.73 2.70
C ALA A 8 -14.12 5.91 1.54
N SER A 9 -14.82 7.05 1.48
CA SER A 9 -15.76 7.37 0.40
C SER A 9 -15.06 7.70 -0.92
N LEU A 10 -13.82 8.18 -0.88
CA LEU A 10 -13.06 8.57 -2.06
C LEU A 10 -12.33 7.37 -2.67
N VAL A 11 -13.03 6.62 -3.48
CA VAL A 11 -12.46 5.47 -4.21
C VAL A 11 -12.09 5.92 -5.62
N PRO A 12 -10.80 5.80 -6.01
CA PRO A 12 -10.37 6.19 -7.35
C PRO A 12 -10.91 5.22 -8.42
N LYS A 13 -11.18 5.74 -9.61
CA LYS A 13 -11.53 4.96 -10.79
C LYS A 13 -10.32 4.22 -11.36
N THR A 14 -9.19 4.91 -11.39
CA THR A 14 -7.94 4.36 -11.91
C THR A 14 -6.82 4.62 -10.94
N VAL A 15 -6.02 3.60 -10.70
CA VAL A 15 -4.86 3.67 -9.81
C VAL A 15 -3.63 3.22 -10.58
N THR A 16 -2.58 4.01 -10.52
CA THR A 16 -1.26 3.64 -11.03
C THR A 16 -0.28 3.57 -9.86
N ILE A 17 0.10 2.35 -9.51
CA ILE A 17 1.11 2.11 -8.48
C ILE A 17 2.46 1.96 -9.19
N ARG A 18 3.41 2.83 -8.87
CA ARG A 18 4.78 2.72 -9.35
C ARG A 18 5.67 2.20 -8.24
N PRO A 19 6.12 0.94 -8.34
CA PRO A 19 7.08 0.39 -7.38
C PRO A 19 8.38 1.19 -7.39
N PRO A 20 9.14 1.13 -6.31
CA PRO A 20 10.38 1.89 -6.19
C PRO A 20 11.38 1.56 -7.29
N ARG A 21 11.60 2.49 -8.20
CA ARG A 21 12.55 2.39 -9.30
C ARG A 21 13.22 3.75 -9.48
N ARG A 22 14.38 3.92 -8.89
CA ARG A 22 15.13 5.17 -9.10
C ARG A 22 16.60 4.87 -9.33
N THR A 23 17.03 5.14 -10.53
CA THR A 23 18.45 5.20 -10.90
C THR A 23 18.90 6.64 -10.65
N LEU A 24 19.94 6.83 -9.84
CA LEU A 24 20.51 8.15 -9.53
C LEU A 24 21.52 8.58 -10.58
N GLY A 25 22.17 7.64 -11.21
CA GLY A 25 23.15 7.91 -12.25
C GLY A 25 23.35 6.73 -13.18
N LEU A 26 23.66 7.04 -14.41
CA LEU A 26 24.07 6.12 -15.45
C LEU A 26 25.39 6.64 -16.01
N SER A 27 26.43 5.83 -15.99
CA SER A 27 27.72 6.15 -16.61
C SER A 27 28.09 5.03 -17.57
N THR A 28 28.36 5.38 -18.82
CA THR A 28 28.84 4.44 -19.82
C THR A 28 30.32 4.70 -20.07
N SER A 29 31.15 3.66 -19.95
CA SER A 29 32.57 3.77 -20.28
C SER A 29 32.79 3.75 -21.78
N LEU A 30 33.99 4.12 -22.23
CA LEU A 30 34.40 4.05 -23.64
C LEU A 30 34.37 2.62 -24.23
N THR A 31 34.26 1.61 -23.37
CA THR A 31 34.16 0.18 -23.74
C THR A 31 32.76 -0.36 -23.59
N ASP A 32 31.73 0.50 -23.62
CA ASP A 32 30.29 0.18 -23.49
C ASP A 32 29.88 -0.51 -22.18
N PHE A 33 30.73 -0.50 -21.15
CA PHE A 33 30.30 -0.91 -19.83
C PHE A 33 29.44 0.17 -19.19
N THR A 34 28.23 -0.21 -18.81
CA THR A 34 27.29 0.69 -18.13
C THR A 34 27.31 0.47 -16.63
N GLN A 35 27.67 1.52 -15.89
CA GLN A 35 27.55 1.53 -14.44
C GLN A 35 26.24 2.21 -14.05
N VAL A 36 25.43 1.53 -13.24
CA VAL A 36 24.15 2.02 -12.74
C VAL A 36 24.27 2.28 -11.24
N VAL A 37 23.95 3.48 -10.79
CA VAL A 37 23.88 3.83 -9.37
C VAL A 37 22.41 3.84 -8.95
N PRO A 38 21.91 2.81 -8.24
CA PRO A 38 20.55 2.78 -7.75
C PRO A 38 20.37 3.68 -6.53
N SER A 39 19.14 4.19 -6.33
CA SER A 39 18.79 4.86 -5.08
C SER A 39 18.75 3.85 -3.93
N ILE A 40 19.24 4.25 -2.75
CA ILE A 40 19.22 3.43 -1.54
C ILE A 40 17.79 3.30 -1.01
N ARG A 41 17.00 4.39 -1.09
CA ARG A 41 15.61 4.45 -0.64
C ARG A 41 14.70 5.01 -1.72
N PRO A 42 14.46 4.27 -2.83
CA PRO A 42 13.53 4.74 -3.84
C PRO A 42 12.10 4.72 -3.28
N PRO A 43 11.31 5.80 -3.42
CA PRO A 43 9.94 5.85 -2.93
C PRO A 43 8.98 5.10 -3.83
N PHE A 44 7.85 4.65 -3.26
CA PHE A 44 6.66 4.35 -4.02
C PHE A 44 6.02 5.64 -4.51
N THR A 45 5.38 5.57 -5.67
CA THR A 45 4.53 6.64 -6.18
C THR A 45 3.15 6.06 -6.51
N LEU A 46 2.11 6.74 -6.07
CA LEU A 46 0.72 6.36 -6.27
C LEU A 46 0.01 7.51 -6.99
N THR A 47 -0.47 7.26 -8.20
CA THR A 47 -1.31 8.20 -8.94
C THR A 47 -2.74 7.69 -8.94
N MET A 48 -3.67 8.51 -8.49
CA MET A 48 -5.10 8.21 -8.44
C MET A 48 -5.86 9.16 -9.34
N GLN A 49 -6.73 8.61 -10.19
CA GLN A 49 -7.67 9.37 -11.01
C GLN A 49 -9.08 9.03 -10.58
N PHE A 50 -9.89 10.04 -10.38
CA PHE A 50 -11.27 9.89 -9.98
C PHE A 50 -12.21 10.02 -11.19
N ASP A 51 -13.35 9.37 -11.10
CA ASP A 51 -14.50 9.67 -11.96
C ASP A 51 -15.12 11.00 -11.52
N ALA A 52 -16.23 11.39 -12.12
CA ALA A 52 -16.93 12.59 -11.73
C ALA A 52 -17.30 12.57 -10.24
N LEU A 53 -16.58 13.34 -9.44
CA LEU A 53 -16.92 13.56 -8.03
C LEU A 53 -18.07 14.56 -7.95
N GLU A 54 -19.10 14.22 -7.19
CA GLU A 54 -20.29 15.05 -7.00
C GLU A 54 -20.64 15.17 -5.51
N GLY A 55 -21.33 16.25 -5.18
CA GLY A 55 -21.95 16.43 -3.86
C GLY A 55 -20.95 16.31 -2.70
N LEU A 56 -21.15 15.34 -1.81
CA LEU A 56 -20.33 15.14 -0.62
C LEU A 56 -18.91 14.71 -0.95
N ASP A 57 -18.68 14.00 -2.05
CA ASP A 57 -17.35 13.54 -2.44
C ASP A 57 -16.46 14.72 -2.88
N VAL A 58 -17.04 15.74 -3.52
CA VAL A 58 -16.35 17.00 -3.80
C VAL A 58 -15.89 17.67 -2.50
N LEU A 59 -16.76 17.69 -1.48
CA LEU A 59 -16.42 18.29 -0.19
C LEU A 59 -15.34 17.49 0.54
N ALA A 60 -15.46 16.17 0.54
CA ALA A 60 -14.47 15.28 1.13
C ALA A 60 -13.09 15.45 0.46
N TYR A 61 -13.06 15.50 -0.88
CA TYR A 61 -11.82 15.72 -1.63
C TYR A 61 -11.18 17.08 -1.30
N ARG A 62 -11.96 18.13 -1.28
CA ARG A 62 -11.51 19.48 -0.91
C ARG A 62 -10.95 19.53 0.51
N ALA A 63 -11.65 18.87 1.46
CA ALA A 63 -11.20 18.83 2.84
C ALA A 63 -9.84 18.17 2.98
N VAL A 64 -9.63 17.00 2.34
CA VAL A 64 -8.33 16.32 2.35
C VAL A 64 -7.27 17.15 1.68
N HIS A 65 -7.54 17.66 0.47
CA HIS A 65 -6.56 18.46 -0.28
C HIS A 65 -6.15 19.70 0.49
N ALA A 66 -7.10 20.41 1.12
CA ALA A 66 -6.81 21.55 1.97
C ALA A 66 -6.01 21.18 3.23
N SER A 67 -6.31 20.01 3.85
CA SER A 67 -5.60 19.54 5.04
C SER A 67 -4.13 19.19 4.77
N LEU A 68 -3.79 18.89 3.53
CA LEU A 68 -2.40 18.60 3.14
C LEU A 68 -1.52 19.87 3.16
N GLU A 69 -2.14 21.06 3.03
CA GLU A 69 -1.40 22.36 3.00
C GLU A 69 -0.21 22.29 2.03
N GLY A 70 -0.47 21.87 0.80
CA GLY A 70 0.56 21.55 -0.17
C GLY A 70 1.40 20.36 0.30
N ARG A 71 2.71 20.54 0.42
CA ARG A 71 3.66 19.50 0.86
C ARG A 71 3.91 19.45 2.37
N ALA A 72 3.22 20.27 3.15
CA ALA A 72 3.50 20.42 4.58
C ALA A 72 3.07 19.21 5.40
N ASN A 73 1.94 18.61 5.05
CA ASN A 73 1.36 17.48 5.74
C ASN A 73 1.36 16.20 4.86
N MET A 74 0.98 15.11 5.45
CA MET A 74 0.98 13.79 4.84
C MET A 74 -0.38 13.12 4.97
N VAL A 75 -0.60 12.11 4.12
CA VAL A 75 -1.83 11.30 4.18
C VAL A 75 -1.48 9.83 4.19
N ARG A 76 -2.20 9.07 5.03
CA ARG A 76 -2.19 7.61 4.97
C ARG A 76 -3.20 7.17 3.92
N VAL A 77 -2.70 6.65 2.80
CA VAL A 77 -3.51 6.25 1.66
C VAL A 77 -3.38 4.75 1.40
N PRO A 78 -4.48 4.01 1.18
CA PRO A 78 -4.40 2.64 0.72
C PRO A 78 -3.93 2.59 -0.74
N LEU A 79 -3.21 1.53 -1.12
CA LEU A 79 -2.74 1.38 -2.51
C LEU A 79 -3.86 1.08 -3.51
N PHE A 80 -5.07 0.74 -3.06
CA PHE A 80 -6.22 0.38 -3.91
C PHE A 80 -5.94 -0.76 -4.91
N ASP A 81 -5.00 -1.66 -4.59
CA ASP A 81 -4.72 -2.82 -5.43
C ASP A 81 -5.85 -3.85 -5.29
N VAL A 82 -6.56 -4.10 -6.39
CA VAL A 82 -7.71 -5.03 -6.41
C VAL A 82 -7.32 -6.50 -6.42
N TRP A 83 -6.08 -6.83 -6.79
CA TRP A 83 -5.61 -8.22 -6.88
C TRP A 83 -5.59 -8.95 -5.54
N TYR A 84 -5.41 -8.21 -4.45
CA TYR A 84 -5.54 -8.79 -3.12
C TYR A 84 -6.95 -9.35 -2.87
N ALA A 85 -7.99 -8.76 -3.45
CA ALA A 85 -9.37 -9.23 -3.27
C ALA A 85 -9.63 -10.58 -3.97
N ALA A 86 -9.04 -10.80 -5.14
CA ALA A 86 -9.10 -12.09 -5.82
C ALA A 86 -8.37 -13.18 -5.01
N THR A 87 -7.21 -12.86 -4.46
CA THR A 87 -6.48 -13.72 -3.54
C THR A 87 -7.29 -13.97 -2.27
N GLN A 88 -7.91 -12.94 -1.68
CA GLN A 88 -8.76 -13.09 -0.51
C GLN A 88 -9.97 -14.01 -0.74
N ALA A 89 -10.60 -13.98 -1.90
CA ALA A 89 -11.69 -14.92 -2.21
C ALA A 89 -11.21 -16.38 -2.17
N GLN A 90 -9.95 -16.64 -2.50
CA GLN A 90 -9.31 -17.95 -2.33
C GLN A 90 -8.88 -18.23 -0.88
N ILE A 91 -8.56 -17.18 -0.14
CA ILE A 91 -8.13 -17.17 1.26
C ILE A 91 -9.30 -17.44 2.21
N MET A 92 -10.48 -17.00 1.85
CA MET A 92 -11.68 -17.02 2.69
C MET A 92 -12.35 -18.39 2.85
N GLY A 93 -11.64 -19.46 2.63
CA GLY A 93 -11.98 -20.73 3.22
C GLY A 93 -11.82 -20.75 4.76
N GLY A 94 -11.24 -19.72 5.35
CA GLY A 94 -11.13 -19.49 6.79
C GLY A 94 -12.33 -18.68 7.30
N THR A 95 -13.38 -19.36 7.65
CA THR A 95 -14.58 -18.80 8.23
C THR A 95 -14.42 -18.69 9.75
N VAL A 96 -14.70 -17.52 10.32
CA VAL A 96 -14.72 -17.29 11.76
C VAL A 96 -16.16 -17.27 12.23
N THR A 97 -16.48 -18.12 13.18
CA THR A 97 -17.74 -18.11 13.91
C THR A 97 -17.83 -16.94 14.89
N HIS A 98 -19.01 -16.66 15.41
CA HIS A 98 -19.16 -15.82 16.59
C HIS A 98 -18.31 -16.35 17.76
N SER A 99 -18.07 -15.52 18.77
CA SER A 99 -17.31 -15.91 19.98
C SER A 99 -17.92 -17.10 20.75
N ASP A 100 -19.20 -17.41 20.50
CA ASP A 100 -19.94 -18.55 21.03
C ASP A 100 -19.88 -19.78 20.11
N GLY A 101 -19.15 -19.72 18.99
CA GLY A 101 -19.02 -20.80 18.03
C GLY A 101 -20.16 -20.91 17.02
N THR A 102 -21.13 -19.97 17.02
CA THR A 102 -22.28 -20.01 16.08
C THR A 102 -22.02 -19.24 14.79
N ALA A 103 -22.76 -19.56 13.75
CA ALA A 103 -22.83 -18.81 12.50
C ALA A 103 -23.97 -17.78 12.56
N PHE A 104 -24.04 -16.86 11.59
CA PHE A 104 -25.22 -16.02 11.38
C PHE A 104 -26.44 -16.90 11.04
N SER A 105 -27.63 -16.35 11.23
CA SER A 105 -28.89 -17.09 10.99
C SER A 105 -29.11 -17.57 9.55
N ASP A 106 -28.38 -17.00 8.60
CA ASP A 106 -28.34 -17.42 7.19
C ASP A 106 -27.21 -18.42 6.88
N GLY A 107 -26.46 -18.85 7.92
CA GLY A 107 -25.30 -19.72 7.79
C GLY A 107 -24.00 -18.99 7.37
N ALA A 108 -24.06 -17.69 7.17
CA ALA A 108 -22.87 -16.90 6.88
C ALA A 108 -21.94 -16.86 8.09
N LEU A 109 -20.66 -16.65 7.84
CA LEU A 109 -19.61 -16.55 8.85
C LEU A 109 -18.87 -15.24 8.70
N TYR A 110 -18.22 -14.78 9.77
CA TYR A 110 -17.41 -13.57 9.68
C TYR A 110 -16.26 -13.77 8.69
N LEU A 111 -16.11 -12.77 7.88
CA LEU A 111 -15.02 -12.64 6.94
C LEU A 111 -13.84 -11.98 7.66
N THR A 112 -12.88 -12.75 8.15
CA THR A 112 -11.66 -12.17 8.67
C THR A 112 -10.77 -11.75 7.50
N ARG A 113 -10.63 -10.44 7.35
CA ARG A 113 -9.73 -9.83 6.37
C ARG A 113 -8.35 -9.53 6.94
N ASP A 114 -8.09 -10.00 8.14
CA ASP A 114 -6.94 -9.60 8.92
C ASP A 114 -5.98 -10.77 9.12
N LEU A 115 -4.77 -10.61 8.58
CA LEU A 115 -3.64 -11.50 8.86
C LEU A 115 -2.87 -11.02 10.12
N SER A 116 -3.57 -10.48 11.11
CA SER A 116 -2.94 -9.97 12.34
C SER A 116 -2.09 -11.01 13.08
N GLY A 117 -2.36 -12.30 12.85
CA GLY A 117 -1.57 -13.40 13.37
C GLY A 117 -0.31 -13.75 12.57
N VAL A 118 -0.13 -13.18 11.37
CA VAL A 118 1.07 -13.39 10.56
C VAL A 118 2.07 -12.31 10.88
N LEU A 119 3.01 -12.62 11.76
CA LEU A 119 4.01 -11.68 12.26
C LEU A 119 5.31 -11.83 11.48
N VAL A 120 5.95 -10.69 11.21
CA VAL A 120 7.22 -10.60 10.50
C VAL A 120 8.22 -9.84 11.34
N SER A 121 9.42 -10.38 11.44
CA SER A 121 10.57 -9.69 12.00
C SER A 121 11.66 -9.56 10.93
N GLY A 122 12.38 -8.46 10.92
CA GLY A 122 13.44 -8.23 9.95
C GLY A 122 14.20 -6.94 10.20
N VAL A 123 15.46 -6.93 9.81
CA VAL A 123 16.33 -5.76 9.96
C VAL A 123 16.21 -4.83 8.75
N GLN A 124 16.41 -3.55 8.96
CA GLN A 124 16.45 -2.55 7.90
C GLN A 124 17.43 -2.96 6.78
N GLY A 125 17.00 -2.79 5.54
CA GLY A 125 17.82 -3.13 4.37
C GLY A 125 17.71 -4.59 3.92
N ALA A 126 17.11 -5.48 4.72
CA ALA A 126 16.85 -6.85 4.29
C ALA A 126 15.91 -6.89 3.08
N ARG A 127 16.14 -7.86 2.19
CA ARG A 127 15.32 -8.10 1.00
C ARG A 127 14.60 -9.44 1.05
N THR A 128 14.83 -10.20 2.09
CA THR A 128 14.21 -11.50 2.31
C THR A 128 13.72 -11.54 3.74
N ILE A 129 12.49 -11.93 3.92
CA ILE A 129 11.82 -12.09 5.21
C ILE A 129 11.14 -13.45 5.25
N THR A 130 10.88 -13.93 6.44
CA THR A 130 10.08 -15.15 6.67
C THR A 130 8.82 -14.78 7.43
N ALA A 131 7.72 -15.45 7.09
CA ALA A 131 6.43 -15.28 7.76
C ALA A 131 5.74 -16.64 7.86
N ASP A 132 5.24 -16.97 9.05
CA ASP A 132 4.42 -18.16 9.23
C ASP A 132 2.95 -17.80 9.11
N PHE A 133 2.31 -18.36 8.09
CA PHE A 133 0.89 -18.15 7.82
C PHE A 133 0.00 -19.13 8.57
N GLY A 134 0.56 -20.12 9.24
CA GLY A 134 -0.20 -21.08 10.05
C GLY A 134 -1.40 -21.68 9.30
N SER A 135 -2.60 -21.51 9.86
CA SER A 135 -3.86 -22.02 9.29
C SER A 135 -4.40 -21.20 8.12
N TYR A 136 -3.84 -20.03 7.82
CA TYR A 136 -4.31 -19.19 6.71
C TYR A 136 -3.95 -19.77 5.33
N GLY A 137 -3.03 -20.72 5.26
CA GLY A 137 -2.60 -21.34 4.01
C GLY A 137 -1.62 -20.48 3.20
N GLN A 138 -1.30 -20.93 1.99
CA GLN A 138 -0.28 -20.30 1.13
C GLN A 138 -0.87 -19.13 0.33
N LEU A 139 -1.12 -18.02 0.97
CA LEU A 139 -1.89 -16.89 0.45
C LEU A 139 -1.08 -15.88 -0.36
N LEU A 140 0.19 -15.70 -0.02
CA LEU A 140 1.04 -14.71 -0.67
C LEU A 140 1.68 -15.32 -1.92
N GLN A 141 1.61 -14.59 -3.03
CA GLN A 141 2.23 -14.95 -4.29
C GLN A 141 3.16 -13.83 -4.77
N ALA A 142 4.11 -14.19 -5.64
CA ALA A 142 4.96 -13.19 -6.28
C ALA A 142 4.09 -12.23 -7.11
N GLY A 143 4.37 -10.94 -7.00
CA GLY A 143 3.62 -9.87 -7.64
C GLY A 143 2.60 -9.19 -6.72
N LEU A 144 2.21 -9.79 -5.60
CA LEU A 144 1.29 -9.16 -4.66
C LEU A 144 1.99 -8.08 -3.82
N TYR A 145 1.24 -7.01 -3.56
CA TYR A 145 1.63 -6.00 -2.60
C TYR A 145 1.25 -6.44 -1.19
N PHE A 146 2.08 -6.12 -0.24
CA PHE A 146 1.83 -6.30 1.19
C PHE A 146 2.41 -5.13 1.97
N GLY A 147 1.93 -4.93 3.19
CA GLY A 147 2.38 -3.87 4.07
C GLY A 147 3.01 -4.41 5.36
N LEU A 148 4.03 -3.72 5.84
CA LEU A 148 4.56 -3.85 7.18
C LEU A 148 4.54 -2.45 7.80
N GLY A 149 3.72 -2.26 8.84
CA GLY A 149 3.43 -0.94 9.35
C GLY A 149 2.82 -0.05 8.27
N GLU A 150 3.41 1.13 8.07
CA GLU A 150 2.96 2.12 7.10
C GLU A 150 3.74 2.07 5.77
N HIS A 151 4.52 1.02 5.56
CA HIS A 151 5.33 0.89 4.36
C HIS A 151 4.83 -0.24 3.46
N PRO A 152 4.57 0.06 2.19
CA PRO A 152 4.21 -0.94 1.20
C PRO A 152 5.46 -1.66 0.66
N TYR A 153 5.26 -2.91 0.30
CA TYR A 153 6.25 -3.77 -0.35
C TYR A 153 5.58 -4.57 -1.45
N ILE A 154 6.36 -5.03 -2.42
CA ILE A 154 5.93 -6.01 -3.41
C ILE A 154 6.71 -7.30 -3.19
N ALA A 155 6.04 -8.43 -3.18
CA ALA A 155 6.68 -9.75 -3.16
C ALA A 155 7.24 -10.04 -4.56
N THR A 156 8.57 -10.09 -4.69
CA THR A 156 9.24 -10.39 -5.97
C THR A 156 9.50 -11.87 -6.16
N GLY A 157 9.35 -12.65 -5.10
CA GLY A 157 9.44 -14.10 -5.10
C GLY A 157 8.95 -14.62 -3.76
N VAL A 158 8.25 -15.75 -3.79
CA VAL A 158 7.74 -16.43 -2.59
C VAL A 158 8.05 -17.92 -2.73
N SER A 159 8.63 -18.50 -1.71
CA SER A 159 8.80 -19.95 -1.59
C SER A 159 8.21 -20.42 -0.27
N TRP A 160 7.56 -21.59 -0.31
CA TRP A 160 6.82 -22.13 0.81
C TRP A 160 7.48 -23.40 1.35
N SER A 161 7.56 -23.50 2.67
CA SER A 161 7.90 -24.71 3.40
C SER A 161 6.81 -24.97 4.45
N GLY A 162 5.84 -25.81 4.12
CA GLY A 162 4.63 -25.95 4.92
C GLY A 162 3.83 -24.64 4.98
N SER A 163 3.61 -24.10 6.17
CA SER A 163 2.93 -22.82 6.42
C SER A 163 3.87 -21.61 6.36
N VAL A 164 5.19 -21.85 6.33
CA VAL A 164 6.18 -20.79 6.37
C VAL A 164 6.53 -20.31 4.96
N ALA A 165 6.33 -19.02 4.70
CA ALA A 165 6.74 -18.34 3.49
C ALA A 165 8.11 -17.70 3.66
N THR A 166 9.00 -17.91 2.69
CA THR A 166 10.18 -17.09 2.49
C THR A 166 9.89 -16.10 1.36
N ILE A 167 9.84 -14.82 1.68
CA ILE A 167 9.37 -13.75 0.82
C ILE A 167 10.55 -12.87 0.43
N ARG A 168 10.83 -12.76 -0.86
CA ARG A 168 11.74 -11.73 -1.38
C ARG A 168 10.92 -10.48 -1.66
N CYS A 169 11.30 -9.37 -1.06
CA CYS A 169 10.56 -8.11 -1.17
C CYS A 169 11.34 -7.02 -1.91
N SER A 170 10.61 -6.13 -2.52
CA SER A 170 11.10 -4.88 -3.07
C SER A 170 10.14 -3.76 -2.62
N PRO A 171 10.68 -2.65 -2.12
CA PRO A 171 12.09 -2.37 -1.80
C PRO A 171 12.63 -3.22 -0.66
N SER A 172 13.89 -3.01 -0.29
CA SER A 172 14.42 -3.54 0.97
C SER A 172 13.67 -2.92 2.16
N LEU A 173 13.64 -3.63 3.29
CA LEU A 173 12.93 -3.19 4.50
C LEU A 173 13.34 -1.76 4.88
N ARG A 174 12.33 -0.94 5.13
CA ARG A 174 12.48 0.51 5.39
C ARG A 174 13.04 0.80 6.78
N ARG A 175 12.72 -0.08 7.72
CA ARG A 175 13.13 -0.01 9.14
C ARG A 175 13.30 -1.41 9.69
N ASP A 176 13.74 -1.50 10.94
CA ASP A 176 13.66 -2.72 11.71
C ASP A 176 12.21 -3.01 12.07
N TYR A 177 11.80 -4.26 11.93
CA TYR A 177 10.50 -4.77 12.33
C TYR A 177 10.69 -5.85 13.38
N ASP A 178 9.96 -5.75 14.46
CA ASP A 178 9.88 -6.77 15.49
C ASP A 178 8.42 -7.17 15.67
N THR A 179 8.09 -8.39 15.24
CA THR A 179 6.73 -8.92 15.32
C THR A 179 5.64 -8.03 14.69
N GLU A 180 5.96 -7.42 13.54
CA GLU A 180 5.02 -6.56 12.81
C GLU A 180 3.99 -7.39 12.04
N PRO A 181 2.68 -7.09 12.15
CA PRO A 181 1.65 -7.78 11.39
C PRO A 181 1.79 -7.55 9.89
N LEU A 182 1.76 -8.64 9.11
CA LEU A 182 1.72 -8.57 7.65
C LEU A 182 0.31 -8.18 7.20
N ARG A 183 0.20 -7.12 6.40
CA ARG A 183 -1.06 -6.62 5.87
C ARG A 183 -1.14 -6.85 4.37
N LEU A 184 -2.19 -7.55 3.90
CA LEU A 184 -2.45 -7.71 2.46
C LEU A 184 -3.09 -6.47 1.81
N ARG A 185 -3.54 -5.51 2.62
CA ARG A 185 -3.99 -4.19 2.20
C ARG A 185 -2.95 -3.17 2.63
N PRO A 186 -1.87 -2.99 1.88
CA PRO A 186 -0.85 -2.05 2.27
C PRO A 186 -1.40 -0.62 2.21
N THR A 187 -1.04 0.14 3.21
CA THR A 187 -1.18 1.59 3.23
C THR A 187 0.18 2.23 3.02
N MET A 188 0.18 3.46 2.57
CA MET A 188 1.37 4.25 2.37
C MET A 188 1.16 5.63 3.00
N ILE A 189 2.12 6.09 3.77
CA ILE A 189 2.16 7.51 4.12
C ILE A 189 2.76 8.24 2.93
N GLY A 190 1.93 9.03 2.28
CA GLY A 190 2.28 9.79 1.08
C GLY A 190 2.27 11.29 1.31
N ARG A 191 3.07 11.99 0.53
CA ARG A 191 3.13 13.44 0.43
C ARG A 191 2.92 13.84 -1.02
N LEU A 192 2.33 15.01 -1.26
CA LEU A 192 2.23 15.56 -2.61
C LEU A 192 3.64 15.81 -3.20
N PRO A 193 3.85 15.53 -4.49
CA PRO A 193 5.13 15.81 -5.15
C PRO A 193 5.39 17.32 -5.30
N ASP A 194 4.33 18.11 -5.47
CA ASP A 194 4.34 19.57 -5.56
C ASP A 194 3.06 20.16 -4.97
N ASP A 195 3.01 21.46 -4.74
CA ASP A 195 1.91 22.13 -4.05
C ASP A 195 0.64 22.26 -4.93
N ASP A 196 0.78 22.21 -6.24
CA ASP A 196 -0.33 22.33 -7.20
C ASP A 196 -0.95 20.98 -7.56
N ASN A 197 -0.36 19.89 -7.09
CA ASN A 197 -0.81 18.53 -7.42
C ASN A 197 -2.19 18.24 -6.80
N GLY A 198 -3.07 17.68 -7.60
CA GLY A 198 -4.41 17.31 -7.14
C GLY A 198 -5.43 18.45 -7.15
N ALA A 199 -5.15 19.58 -7.80
CA ALA A 199 -6.10 20.67 -7.89
C ALA A 199 -7.44 20.20 -8.52
N LEU A 200 -8.54 20.54 -7.85
CA LEU A 200 -9.88 20.19 -8.31
C LEU A 200 -10.46 21.29 -9.20
N THR A 201 -10.61 20.98 -10.48
CA THR A 201 -11.38 21.80 -11.41
C THR A 201 -12.81 21.33 -11.47
N LEU A 202 -13.78 22.23 -11.29
CA LEU A 202 -15.20 21.92 -11.40
C LEU A 202 -15.75 22.27 -12.78
N GLU A 203 -16.38 21.30 -13.42
CA GLU A 203 -17.14 21.47 -14.63
C GLU A 203 -18.60 21.75 -14.29
N SER A 204 -19.20 22.71 -14.99
CA SER A 204 -20.59 23.16 -14.73
C SER A 204 -20.87 23.49 -13.26
N LEU A 205 -19.82 23.83 -12.48
CA LEU A 205 -19.85 24.12 -11.03
C LEU A 205 -20.39 22.98 -10.15
N ARG A 206 -20.47 21.76 -10.66
CA ARG A 206 -21.11 20.62 -9.97
C ARG A 206 -20.17 19.44 -9.77
N TYR A 207 -19.42 19.06 -10.76
CA TYR A 207 -18.59 17.86 -10.73
C TYR A 207 -17.16 18.15 -11.20
N GLY A 208 -16.23 17.29 -10.83
CA GLY A 208 -14.87 17.37 -11.30
C GLY A 208 -14.21 15.98 -11.32
N THR A 209 -13.23 15.82 -12.17
CA THR A 209 -12.47 14.58 -12.37
C THR A 209 -10.99 14.79 -11.98
N PRO A 210 -10.69 14.98 -10.69
CA PRO A 210 -9.33 15.27 -10.28
C PRO A 210 -8.41 14.07 -10.46
N SER A 211 -7.12 14.37 -10.60
CA SER A 211 -6.04 13.40 -10.53
C SER A 211 -5.06 13.87 -9.47
N ILE A 212 -4.64 12.98 -8.58
CA ILE A 212 -3.72 13.29 -7.50
C ILE A 212 -2.62 12.24 -7.43
N GLU A 213 -1.40 12.70 -7.19
CA GLU A 213 -0.24 11.84 -7.04
C GLU A 213 0.35 11.98 -5.64
N PHE A 214 0.75 10.87 -5.06
CA PHE A 214 1.46 10.80 -3.79
C PHE A 214 2.78 10.09 -3.95
N THR A 215 3.79 10.62 -3.31
CA THR A 215 5.11 9.99 -3.17
C THR A 215 5.29 9.54 -1.72
N GLU A 216 5.78 8.32 -1.52
CA GLU A 216 6.07 7.76 -0.19
C GLU A 216 6.97 8.71 0.62
N ALA A 217 6.53 9.06 1.82
CA ALA A 217 7.27 9.88 2.76
C ALA A 217 8.02 8.99 3.76
N PHE A 218 9.25 9.39 4.09
CA PHE A 218 10.13 8.66 5.03
C PHE A 218 10.39 9.43 6.33
N ASP A 219 9.90 10.64 6.42
CA ASP A 219 10.09 11.58 7.53
C ASP A 219 8.83 11.75 8.38
N GLY A 220 7.86 10.85 8.22
CA GLY A 220 6.62 10.84 9.00
C GLY A 220 6.79 10.27 10.40
N PRO A 221 5.81 10.49 11.28
CA PRO A 221 5.73 9.82 12.57
C PRO A 221 5.38 8.34 12.33
N PHE A 222 6.39 7.54 12.10
CA PHE A 222 6.24 6.08 12.05
C PHE A 222 6.33 5.56 13.48
N SER A 223 5.20 5.26 14.08
CA SER A 223 5.09 4.59 15.38
C SER A 223 5.30 3.09 15.23
#